data_ba809b642e5b749ec0bcb13aa067412f
#
_entry.id   ba809b642e5b749ec0bcb13aa067412f
#
_cell.length_a   1.000
_cell.length_b   1.000
_cell.length_c   1.000
_cell.angle_alpha   90.00
_cell.angle_beta   90.00
_cell.angle_gamma   90.00
#
_symmetry.space_group_name_H-M   'P 1'
#
loop_
_entity.id
_entity.type
_entity.pdbx_description
1 polymer ?
#
loop_
_entity_poly.entity_id
_entity_poly.type
_entity_poly.pdbx_seq_one_letter_code
_entity_poly.pdbx_strand_id
1 'polypeptide(L)'
;MEALLAILSDPQLWIAFFTLTALELVLGIDNIIFISILVDKLPPAERETARRIGLFLAMFMRVGLLLTLSWLVGLTEPLFSITGTEISGRDLILILGGLFLVWKSTREIHQLTEGEEGHASGKVKASFTAIIVQVIIIDMVFSLDSIITAVGMVDEVSVMIAAVVVSVGLMMLFARGIGNFVSSHPSIKMLALSFLLVVGVMLIAEGFDHKVPKGYIYFAMAFSVAVEMLNIRMRKKKAAVAPVDLHEPYKR
;
A
#
# COMPACT_ATOMS: atom_id res chain seq x y z
N MET A 1 -33.96 -10.53 -12.21
CA MET A 1 -34.47 -9.37 -11.48
C MET A 1 -34.76 -9.71 -10.02
N GLU A 2 -35.41 -10.85 -9.72
CA GLU A 2 -35.70 -11.33 -8.35
C GLU A 2 -34.45 -11.59 -7.51
N ALA A 3 -33.40 -12.21 -8.06
CA ALA A 3 -32.14 -12.44 -7.36
C ALA A 3 -31.44 -11.13 -6.97
N LEU A 4 -31.50 -10.10 -7.81
CA LEU A 4 -30.89 -8.79 -7.55
C LEU A 4 -31.67 -8.04 -6.48
N LEU A 5 -33.00 -8.17 -6.45
CA LEU A 5 -33.86 -7.61 -5.41
C LEU A 5 -33.66 -8.32 -4.07
N ALA A 6 -33.44 -9.66 -4.06
CA ALA A 6 -33.13 -10.42 -2.86
C ALA A 6 -31.78 -9.97 -2.25
N ILE A 7 -30.76 -9.77 -3.07
CA ILE A 7 -29.45 -9.25 -2.63
C ILE A 7 -29.57 -7.84 -2.06
N LEU A 8 -30.33 -6.96 -2.69
CA LEU A 8 -30.53 -5.58 -2.25
C LEU A 8 -31.40 -5.46 -0.98
N SER A 9 -32.19 -6.47 -0.66
CA SER A 9 -33.08 -6.47 0.51
C SER A 9 -32.47 -7.12 1.75
N ASP A 10 -31.30 -7.78 1.64
CA ASP A 10 -30.63 -8.43 2.75
C ASP A 10 -29.71 -7.45 3.52
N PRO A 11 -30.03 -7.10 4.78
CA PRO A 11 -29.20 -6.21 5.57
C PRO A 11 -27.78 -6.78 5.86
N GLN A 12 -27.61 -8.11 5.90
CA GLN A 12 -26.33 -8.73 6.17
C GLN A 12 -25.36 -8.50 5.01
N LEU A 13 -25.85 -8.53 3.77
CA LEU A 13 -25.01 -8.26 2.59
C LEU A 13 -24.56 -6.80 2.54
N TRP A 14 -25.39 -5.86 3.00
CA TRP A 14 -24.98 -4.45 3.13
C TRP A 14 -23.92 -4.25 4.21
N ILE A 15 -24.05 -4.89 5.36
CA ILE A 15 -23.04 -4.86 6.43
C ILE A 15 -21.71 -5.44 5.89
N ALA A 16 -21.76 -6.57 5.20
CA ALA A 16 -20.61 -7.18 4.56
C ALA A 16 -19.97 -6.24 3.53
N PHE A 17 -20.76 -5.65 2.64
CA PHE A 17 -20.29 -4.71 1.63
C PHE A 17 -19.59 -3.50 2.23
N PHE A 18 -20.18 -2.84 3.22
CA PHE A 18 -19.56 -1.67 3.86
C PHE A 18 -18.32 -2.05 4.67
N THR A 19 -18.34 -3.20 5.36
CA THR A 19 -17.19 -3.70 6.10
C THR A 19 -16.03 -4.01 5.18
N LEU A 20 -16.27 -4.75 4.09
CA LEU A 20 -15.24 -5.06 3.10
C LEU A 20 -14.73 -3.79 2.40
N THR A 21 -15.63 -2.87 2.02
CA THR A 21 -15.22 -1.60 1.41
C THR A 21 -14.34 -0.79 2.36
N ALA A 22 -14.69 -0.73 3.64
CA ALA A 22 -13.89 -0.04 4.64
C ALA A 22 -12.52 -0.71 4.85
N LEU A 23 -12.49 -2.04 4.93
CA LEU A 23 -11.23 -2.80 5.02
C LEU A 23 -10.36 -2.56 3.79
N GLU A 24 -10.91 -2.66 2.59
CA GLU A 24 -10.19 -2.40 1.34
C GLU A 24 -9.67 -0.96 1.25
N LEU A 25 -10.42 0.03 1.74
CA LEU A 25 -9.96 1.42 1.80
C LEU A 25 -8.80 1.59 2.79
N VAL A 26 -8.89 1.00 3.97
CA VAL A 26 -7.83 1.08 4.98
C VAL A 26 -6.54 0.44 4.47
N LEU A 27 -6.64 -0.77 3.89
CA LEU A 27 -5.52 -1.48 3.26
C LEU A 27 -5.00 -0.77 2.01
N GLY A 28 -5.90 -0.09 1.29
CA GLY A 28 -5.59 0.61 0.05
C GLY A 28 -4.88 1.94 0.22
N ILE A 29 -4.91 2.55 1.41
CA ILE A 29 -4.17 3.81 1.68
C ILE A 29 -2.68 3.59 1.48
N ASP A 30 -2.12 2.50 1.97
CA ASP A 30 -0.72 2.16 1.82
C ASP A 30 -0.35 1.98 0.34
N ASN A 31 -1.23 1.34 -0.42
CA ASN A 31 -1.06 1.16 -1.86
C ASN A 31 -1.03 2.52 -2.59
N ILE A 32 -1.91 3.47 -2.25
CA ILE A 32 -1.90 4.82 -2.83
C ILE A 32 -0.59 5.54 -2.51
N ILE A 33 -0.14 5.48 -1.26
CA ILE A 33 1.09 6.12 -0.81
C ILE A 33 2.28 5.52 -1.56
N PHE A 34 2.34 4.20 -1.65
CA PHE A 34 3.43 3.51 -2.33
C PHE A 34 3.45 3.76 -3.83
N ILE A 35 2.29 3.67 -4.50
CA ILE A 35 2.16 4.05 -5.91
C ILE A 35 2.67 5.48 -6.13
N SER A 36 2.32 6.40 -5.21
CA SER A 36 2.76 7.79 -5.30
C SER A 36 4.27 7.94 -5.20
N ILE A 37 4.93 7.19 -4.32
CA ILE A 37 6.39 7.17 -4.20
C ILE A 37 7.05 6.63 -5.48
N LEU A 38 6.49 5.57 -6.06
CA LEU A 38 7.02 4.99 -7.31
C LEU A 38 6.86 5.93 -8.50
N VAL A 39 5.67 6.53 -8.68
CA VAL A 39 5.40 7.42 -9.82
C VAL A 39 6.14 8.74 -9.72
N ASP A 40 6.59 9.16 -8.53
CA ASP A 40 7.44 10.35 -8.36
C ASP A 40 8.76 10.26 -9.13
N LYS A 41 9.21 9.04 -9.47
CA LYS A 41 10.39 8.80 -10.31
C LYS A 41 10.16 9.10 -11.79
N LEU A 42 8.89 9.21 -12.20
CA LEU A 42 8.51 9.55 -13.56
C LEU A 42 8.52 11.08 -13.78
N PRO A 43 8.64 11.53 -15.03
CA PRO A 43 8.42 12.92 -15.40
C PRO A 43 7.06 13.42 -14.89
N PRO A 44 6.93 14.67 -14.43
CA PRO A 44 5.70 15.20 -13.85
C PRO A 44 4.45 15.02 -14.73
N ALA A 45 4.61 15.08 -16.05
CA ALA A 45 3.51 14.90 -17.02
C ALA A 45 2.94 13.46 -17.01
N GLU A 46 3.74 12.46 -16.64
CA GLU A 46 3.34 11.05 -16.68
C GLU A 46 2.81 10.53 -15.33
N ARG A 47 3.10 11.23 -14.22
CA ARG A 47 2.79 10.75 -12.85
C ARG A 47 1.33 10.46 -12.61
N GLU A 48 0.46 11.38 -13.01
CA GLU A 48 -0.98 11.22 -12.79
C GLU A 48 -1.55 10.08 -13.64
N THR A 49 -1.09 9.96 -14.90
CA THR A 49 -1.49 8.86 -15.79
C THR A 49 -1.02 7.52 -15.25
N ALA A 50 0.24 7.43 -14.81
CA ALA A 50 0.79 6.21 -14.22
C ALA A 50 0.04 5.79 -12.95
N ARG A 51 -0.32 6.75 -12.07
CA ARG A 51 -1.10 6.50 -10.87
C ARG A 51 -2.47 5.93 -11.19
N ARG A 52 -3.20 6.55 -12.12
CA ARG A 52 -4.53 6.09 -12.52
C ARG A 52 -4.50 4.72 -13.20
N ILE A 53 -3.57 4.52 -14.12
CA ILE A 53 -3.41 3.23 -14.82
C ILE A 53 -3.01 2.15 -13.80
N GLY A 54 -2.09 2.44 -12.88
CA GLY A 54 -1.68 1.50 -11.84
C GLY A 54 -2.86 1.06 -10.97
N LEU A 55 -3.66 1.99 -10.45
CA LEU A 55 -4.84 1.68 -9.65
C LEU A 55 -5.91 0.93 -10.45
N PHE A 56 -6.12 1.30 -11.71
CA PHE A 56 -7.09 0.63 -12.58
C PHE A 56 -6.68 -0.82 -12.87
N LEU A 57 -5.42 -1.05 -13.21
CA LEU A 57 -4.90 -2.40 -13.43
C LEU A 57 -4.92 -3.24 -12.14
N ALA A 58 -4.60 -2.64 -11.00
CA ALA A 58 -4.72 -3.27 -9.70
C ALA A 58 -6.17 -3.72 -9.43
N MET A 59 -7.18 -2.89 -9.74
CA MET A 59 -8.58 -3.26 -9.63
C MET A 59 -8.92 -4.50 -10.46
N PHE A 60 -8.53 -4.52 -11.74
CA PHE A 60 -8.80 -5.67 -12.60
C PHE A 60 -8.10 -6.93 -12.12
N MET A 61 -6.88 -6.81 -11.63
CA MET A 61 -6.15 -7.92 -11.05
C MET A 61 -6.88 -8.49 -9.82
N ARG A 62 -7.35 -7.64 -8.90
CA ARG A 62 -8.13 -8.04 -7.71
C ARG A 62 -9.44 -8.73 -8.10
N VAL A 63 -10.19 -8.17 -9.05
CA VAL A 63 -11.39 -8.81 -9.59
C VAL A 63 -11.06 -10.14 -10.23
N GLY A 64 -9.97 -10.25 -10.99
CA GLY A 64 -9.49 -11.49 -11.58
C GLY A 64 -9.14 -12.54 -10.51
N LEU A 65 -8.47 -12.15 -9.44
CA LEU A 65 -8.17 -13.05 -8.31
C LEU A 65 -9.45 -13.53 -7.61
N LEU A 66 -10.44 -12.66 -7.41
CA LEU A 66 -11.74 -13.05 -6.85
C LEU A 66 -12.48 -14.03 -7.75
N LEU A 67 -12.44 -13.84 -9.08
CA LEU A 67 -13.07 -14.77 -10.03
C LEU A 67 -12.35 -16.14 -10.08
N THR A 68 -11.08 -16.19 -9.73
CA THR A 68 -10.28 -17.42 -9.62
C THR A 68 -10.20 -17.95 -8.19
N LEU A 69 -11.18 -17.63 -7.36
CA LEU A 69 -11.19 -17.92 -5.93
C LEU A 69 -10.96 -19.40 -5.61
N SER A 70 -11.61 -20.31 -6.34
CA SER A 70 -11.45 -21.75 -6.12
C SER A 70 -10.00 -22.20 -6.32
N TRP A 71 -9.28 -21.60 -7.28
CA TRP A 71 -7.86 -21.82 -7.48
C TRP A 71 -7.03 -21.20 -6.35
N LEU A 72 -7.40 -19.99 -5.90
CA LEU A 72 -6.72 -19.29 -4.83
C LEU A 72 -6.80 -20.04 -3.50
N VAL A 73 -7.97 -20.60 -3.18
CA VAL A 73 -8.15 -21.48 -2.00
C VAL A 73 -7.29 -22.73 -2.12
N GLY A 74 -7.16 -23.31 -3.32
CA GLY A 74 -6.24 -24.43 -3.56
C GLY A 74 -4.77 -24.10 -3.29
N LEU A 75 -4.35 -22.85 -3.38
CA LEU A 75 -2.98 -22.43 -3.03
C LEU A 75 -2.66 -22.54 -1.53
N THR A 76 -3.65 -22.73 -0.67
CA THR A 76 -3.44 -22.94 0.77
C THR A 76 -3.10 -24.39 1.12
N GLU A 77 -3.22 -25.33 0.17
CA GLU A 77 -2.80 -26.71 0.38
C GLU A 77 -1.27 -26.82 0.46
N PRO A 78 -0.73 -27.62 1.40
CA PRO A 78 0.71 -27.77 1.58
C PRO A 78 1.34 -28.42 0.34
N LEU A 79 2.38 -27.79 -0.19
CA LEU A 79 3.20 -28.30 -1.30
C LEU A 79 4.34 -29.21 -0.79
N PHE A 80 4.96 -28.81 0.31
CA PHE A 80 6.06 -29.54 0.96
C PHE A 80 6.21 -29.06 2.42
N SER A 81 6.96 -29.81 3.23
CA SER A 81 7.29 -29.43 4.61
C SER A 81 8.80 -29.21 4.78
N ILE A 82 9.17 -28.12 5.45
CA ILE A 82 10.56 -27.81 5.85
C ILE A 82 10.61 -27.69 7.36
N THR A 83 11.45 -28.46 8.00
CA THR A 83 11.69 -28.42 9.47
C THR A 83 10.41 -28.52 10.31
N GLY A 84 9.37 -29.22 9.81
CA GLY A 84 8.10 -29.37 10.52
C GLY A 84 7.05 -28.29 10.23
N THR A 85 7.37 -27.27 9.42
CA THR A 85 6.40 -26.29 8.91
C THR A 85 5.96 -26.69 7.52
N GLU A 86 4.65 -26.77 7.29
CA GLU A 86 4.04 -27.01 5.99
C GLU A 86 4.07 -25.71 5.19
N ILE A 87 4.60 -25.76 3.97
CA ILE A 87 4.69 -24.59 3.07
C ILE A 87 3.71 -24.78 1.92
N SER A 88 2.78 -23.86 1.79
CA SER A 88 1.79 -23.78 0.71
C SER A 88 2.26 -22.82 -0.41
N GLY A 89 1.54 -22.84 -1.52
CA GLY A 89 1.74 -21.86 -2.60
C GLY A 89 1.51 -20.42 -2.13
N ARG A 90 0.53 -20.20 -1.24
CA ARG A 90 0.27 -18.91 -0.59
C ARG A 90 1.49 -18.45 0.20
N ASP A 91 2.07 -19.32 1.01
CA ASP A 91 3.18 -18.97 1.88
C ASP A 91 4.43 -18.58 1.08
N LEU A 92 4.69 -19.29 -0.03
CA LEU A 92 5.75 -18.90 -0.96
C LEU A 92 5.54 -17.49 -1.54
N ILE A 93 4.32 -17.15 -1.93
CA ILE A 93 4.01 -15.81 -2.45
C ILE A 93 4.20 -14.75 -1.36
N LEU A 94 3.78 -15.03 -0.12
CA LEU A 94 3.96 -14.11 1.01
C LEU A 94 5.44 -13.91 1.35
N ILE A 95 6.23 -14.99 1.39
CA ILE A 95 7.68 -14.91 1.65
C ILE A 95 8.39 -14.12 0.55
N LEU A 96 8.19 -14.49 -0.72
CA LEU A 96 8.84 -13.84 -1.85
C LEU A 96 8.40 -12.38 -1.99
N GLY A 97 7.10 -12.10 -1.83
CA GLY A 97 6.55 -10.77 -1.83
C GLY A 97 7.08 -9.92 -0.67
N GLY A 98 7.14 -10.48 0.53
CA GLY A 98 7.71 -9.83 1.70
C GLY A 98 9.18 -9.49 1.52
N LEU A 99 9.98 -10.43 1.02
CA LEU A 99 11.40 -10.18 0.68
C LEU A 99 11.57 -9.08 -0.37
N PHE A 100 10.72 -9.08 -1.40
CA PHE A 100 10.70 -8.02 -2.40
C PHE A 100 10.38 -6.65 -1.77
N LEU A 101 9.40 -6.58 -0.88
CA LEU A 101 9.02 -5.34 -0.19
C LEU A 101 10.15 -4.83 0.71
N VAL A 102 10.80 -5.72 1.49
CA VAL A 102 11.94 -5.36 2.35
C VAL A 102 13.09 -4.82 1.51
N TRP A 103 13.48 -5.55 0.45
CA TRP A 103 14.53 -5.11 -0.47
C TRP A 103 14.21 -3.76 -1.11
N LYS A 104 12.98 -3.60 -1.61
CA LYS A 104 12.56 -2.38 -2.29
C LYS A 104 12.50 -1.18 -1.34
N SER A 105 11.91 -1.36 -0.16
CA SER A 105 11.80 -0.31 0.85
C SER A 105 13.17 0.15 1.33
N THR A 106 14.07 -0.77 1.61
CA THR A 106 15.45 -0.47 2.04
C THR A 106 16.17 0.34 0.97
N ARG A 107 16.05 -0.06 -0.30
CA ARG A 107 16.67 0.68 -1.41
C ARG A 107 16.11 2.08 -1.58
N GLU A 108 14.79 2.25 -1.43
CA GLU A 108 14.14 3.57 -1.51
C GLU A 108 14.54 4.47 -0.32
N ILE A 109 14.62 3.90 0.89
CA ILE A 109 15.09 4.61 2.09
C ILE A 109 16.53 5.07 1.89
N HIS A 110 17.41 4.19 1.42
CA HIS A 110 18.80 4.52 1.13
C HIS A 110 18.92 5.68 0.13
N GLN A 111 18.16 5.65 -0.97
CA GLN A 111 18.13 6.74 -1.94
C GLN A 111 17.62 8.08 -1.36
N LEU A 112 16.72 8.04 -0.39
CA LEU A 112 16.21 9.25 0.28
C LEU A 112 17.18 9.82 1.30
N THR A 113 18.01 9.00 1.94
CA THR A 113 18.92 9.41 3.01
C THR A 113 20.31 9.82 2.52
N GLU A 114 20.87 9.07 1.58
CA GLU A 114 22.23 9.28 1.11
C GLU A 114 22.31 10.01 -0.24
N GLY A 115 21.15 10.18 -0.89
CA GLY A 115 21.09 10.72 -2.24
C GLY A 115 21.56 9.69 -3.29
N GLU A 116 21.51 10.07 -4.54
CA GLU A 116 22.18 9.31 -5.59
C GLU A 116 23.68 9.54 -5.43
N GLU A 117 24.44 8.54 -4.99
CA GLU A 117 25.89 8.59 -5.05
C GLU A 117 26.31 8.97 -6.48
N GLY A 118 27.13 10.01 -6.57
CA GLY A 118 27.52 10.70 -7.80
C GLY A 118 28.33 9.87 -8.79
N HIS A 119 27.78 8.76 -9.23
CA HIS A 119 28.18 8.16 -10.48
C HIS A 119 27.31 8.71 -11.59
N ALA A 120 27.89 9.60 -12.36
CA ALA A 120 27.40 10.12 -13.64
C ALA A 120 27.27 9.02 -14.72
N SER A 121 26.65 7.90 -14.40
CA SER A 121 26.12 6.98 -15.38
C SER A 121 24.66 7.37 -15.58
N GLY A 122 24.37 7.89 -16.78
CA GLY A 122 23.16 8.56 -17.21
C GLY A 122 21.91 8.13 -16.45
N LYS A 123 21.17 9.10 -15.92
CA LYS A 123 19.88 8.87 -15.26
C LYS A 123 19.09 7.87 -16.10
N VAL A 124 19.07 6.61 -15.69
CA VAL A 124 18.15 5.64 -16.24
C VAL A 124 16.77 6.15 -15.84
N LYS A 125 16.13 6.89 -16.76
CA LYS A 125 14.76 7.36 -16.55
C LYS A 125 13.95 6.13 -16.19
N ALA A 126 13.31 6.17 -15.02
CA ALA A 126 12.44 5.08 -14.62
C ALA A 126 11.44 4.83 -15.75
N SER A 127 11.42 3.62 -16.30
CA SER A 127 10.49 3.29 -17.39
C SER A 127 9.07 3.28 -16.82
N PHE A 128 8.15 3.94 -17.50
CA PHE A 128 6.73 3.91 -17.18
C PHE A 128 6.23 2.48 -16.96
N THR A 129 6.55 1.59 -17.89
CA THR A 129 6.18 0.16 -17.80
C THR A 129 6.78 -0.52 -16.59
N ALA A 130 8.05 -0.24 -16.24
CA ALA A 130 8.68 -0.83 -15.07
C ALA A 130 8.01 -0.38 -13.76
N ILE A 131 7.56 0.87 -13.68
CA ILE A 131 6.79 1.38 -12.54
C ILE A 131 5.43 0.67 -12.44
N ILE A 132 4.70 0.56 -13.55
CA ILE A 132 3.40 -0.13 -13.58
C ILE A 132 3.54 -1.60 -13.16
N VAL A 133 4.54 -2.31 -13.67
CA VAL A 133 4.80 -3.71 -13.28
C VAL A 133 5.10 -3.82 -11.78
N GLN A 134 5.90 -2.91 -11.21
CA GLN A 134 6.16 -2.90 -9.77
C GLN A 134 4.88 -2.64 -8.96
N VAL A 135 4.03 -1.72 -9.40
CA VAL A 135 2.73 -1.45 -8.78
C VAL A 135 1.87 -2.72 -8.75
N ILE A 136 1.75 -3.42 -9.88
CA ILE A 136 0.95 -4.64 -10.00
C ILE A 136 1.49 -5.75 -9.08
N ILE A 137 2.81 -5.98 -9.08
CA ILE A 137 3.43 -7.01 -8.24
C ILE A 137 3.13 -6.75 -6.75
N ILE A 138 3.30 -5.52 -6.31
CA ILE A 138 3.08 -5.14 -4.93
C ILE A 138 1.60 -5.28 -4.55
N ASP A 139 0.70 -4.77 -5.40
CA ASP A 139 -0.72 -4.89 -5.15
C ASP A 139 -1.17 -6.36 -5.16
N MET A 140 -0.59 -7.21 -6.01
CA MET A 140 -0.83 -8.65 -6.01
C MET A 140 -0.50 -9.29 -4.65
N VAL A 141 0.66 -8.99 -4.10
CA VAL A 141 1.10 -9.53 -2.80
C VAL A 141 0.13 -9.14 -1.69
N PHE A 142 -0.27 -7.86 -1.62
CA PHE A 142 -1.22 -7.39 -0.62
C PHE A 142 -2.64 -7.94 -0.83
N SER A 143 -3.06 -8.02 -2.09
CA SER A 143 -4.42 -8.45 -2.42
C SER A 143 -4.65 -9.93 -2.17
N LEU A 144 -3.63 -10.76 -2.34
CA LEU A 144 -3.75 -12.20 -2.15
C LEU A 144 -4.12 -12.53 -0.70
N ASP A 145 -3.49 -11.86 0.25
CA ASP A 145 -3.75 -12.03 1.66
C ASP A 145 -5.11 -11.42 2.09
N SER A 146 -5.45 -10.24 1.58
CA SER A 146 -6.75 -9.59 1.86
C SER A 146 -7.93 -10.38 1.29
N ILE A 147 -7.80 -10.95 0.10
CA ILE A 147 -8.84 -11.77 -0.54
C ILE A 147 -9.09 -13.07 0.25
N ILE A 148 -8.03 -13.79 0.64
CA ILE A 148 -8.17 -15.00 1.46
C ILE A 148 -8.87 -14.68 2.78
N THR A 149 -8.53 -13.53 3.38
CA THR A 149 -9.20 -13.07 4.61
C THR A 149 -10.67 -12.72 4.36
N ALA A 150 -11.00 -12.03 3.27
CA ALA A 150 -12.35 -11.63 2.90
C ALA A 150 -13.28 -12.83 2.62
N VAL A 151 -12.73 -13.87 1.99
CA VAL A 151 -13.44 -15.14 1.72
C VAL A 151 -13.90 -15.82 3.01
N GLY A 152 -13.11 -15.74 4.09
CA GLY A 152 -13.51 -16.23 5.39
C GLY A 152 -14.63 -15.44 6.08
N MET A 153 -14.96 -14.26 5.55
CA MET A 153 -15.97 -13.36 6.13
C MET A 153 -17.29 -13.31 5.33
N VAL A 154 -17.24 -13.53 4.03
CA VAL A 154 -18.40 -13.38 3.13
C VAL A 154 -18.35 -14.46 2.04
N ASP A 155 -19.47 -15.17 1.85
CA ASP A 155 -19.58 -16.22 0.83
C ASP A 155 -19.91 -15.66 -0.56
N GLU A 156 -20.46 -14.45 -0.64
CA GLU A 156 -20.95 -13.84 -1.87
C GLU A 156 -19.85 -13.07 -2.63
N VAL A 157 -19.28 -13.70 -3.65
CA VAL A 157 -18.22 -13.11 -4.51
C VAL A 157 -18.68 -11.81 -5.18
N SER A 158 -19.96 -11.69 -5.52
CA SER A 158 -20.54 -10.48 -6.11
C SER A 158 -20.41 -9.25 -5.19
N VAL A 159 -20.60 -9.45 -3.88
CA VAL A 159 -20.45 -8.40 -2.86
C VAL A 159 -18.98 -8.00 -2.70
N MET A 160 -18.07 -9.00 -2.73
CA MET A 160 -16.64 -8.73 -2.68
C MET A 160 -16.18 -7.90 -3.90
N ILE A 161 -16.61 -8.27 -5.11
CA ILE A 161 -16.29 -7.52 -6.34
C ILE A 161 -16.83 -6.10 -6.26
N ALA A 162 -18.07 -5.92 -5.81
CA ALA A 162 -18.66 -4.59 -5.64
C ALA A 162 -17.86 -3.75 -4.65
N ALA A 163 -17.45 -4.32 -3.52
CA ALA A 163 -16.63 -3.66 -2.51
C ALA A 163 -15.26 -3.23 -3.08
N VAL A 164 -14.59 -4.08 -3.85
CA VAL A 164 -13.32 -3.77 -4.53
C VAL A 164 -13.50 -2.64 -5.54
N VAL A 165 -14.53 -2.70 -6.39
CA VAL A 165 -14.77 -1.67 -7.41
C VAL A 165 -15.05 -0.30 -6.77
N VAL A 166 -15.88 -0.28 -5.72
CA VAL A 166 -16.21 0.97 -5.01
C VAL A 166 -15.00 1.51 -4.25
N SER A 167 -14.26 0.66 -3.55
CA SER A 167 -13.07 1.09 -2.80
C SER A 167 -11.99 1.65 -3.72
N VAL A 168 -11.69 0.99 -4.85
CA VAL A 168 -10.73 1.51 -5.83
C VAL A 168 -11.23 2.78 -6.51
N GLY A 169 -12.52 2.88 -6.80
CA GLY A 169 -13.14 4.12 -7.28
C GLY A 169 -12.91 5.29 -6.32
N LEU A 170 -13.12 5.08 -5.02
CA LEU A 170 -12.83 6.06 -3.98
C LEU A 170 -11.33 6.35 -3.88
N MET A 171 -10.48 5.31 -3.93
CA MET A 171 -9.03 5.49 -3.95
C MET A 171 -8.57 6.36 -5.13
N MET A 172 -9.09 6.14 -6.33
CA MET A 172 -8.76 6.96 -7.50
C MET A 172 -9.16 8.44 -7.33
N LEU A 173 -10.28 8.69 -6.65
CA LEU A 173 -10.74 10.04 -6.34
C LEU A 173 -9.76 10.78 -5.42
N PHE A 174 -9.25 10.11 -4.39
CA PHE A 174 -8.37 10.70 -3.38
C PHE A 174 -6.87 10.56 -3.71
N ALA A 175 -6.49 9.66 -4.62
CA ALA A 175 -5.10 9.30 -4.91
C ALA A 175 -4.22 10.51 -5.29
N ARG A 176 -4.76 11.47 -6.06
CA ARG A 176 -4.03 12.70 -6.44
C ARG A 176 -3.72 13.57 -5.21
N GLY A 177 -4.70 13.77 -4.33
CA GLY A 177 -4.52 14.58 -3.12
C GLY A 177 -3.50 13.96 -2.16
N ILE A 178 -3.66 12.65 -1.89
CA ILE A 178 -2.76 11.89 -1.03
C ILE A 178 -1.35 11.86 -1.64
N GLY A 179 -1.24 11.57 -2.95
CA GLY A 179 0.04 11.52 -3.62
C GLY A 179 0.81 12.83 -3.57
N ASN A 180 0.14 13.96 -3.87
CA ASN A 180 0.75 15.28 -3.79
C ASN A 180 1.17 15.62 -2.36
N PHE A 181 0.39 15.24 -1.36
CA PHE A 181 0.73 15.42 0.05
C PHE A 181 1.98 14.63 0.43
N VAL A 182 2.05 13.36 0.06
CA VAL A 182 3.21 12.49 0.31
C VAL A 182 4.46 13.03 -0.40
N SER A 183 4.32 13.44 -1.67
CA SER A 183 5.44 13.97 -2.46
C SER A 183 5.99 15.29 -1.90
N SER A 184 5.15 16.11 -1.26
CA SER A 184 5.56 17.38 -0.67
C SER A 184 6.13 17.27 0.76
N HIS A 185 6.05 16.08 1.39
CA HIS A 185 6.50 15.85 2.76
C HIS A 185 7.48 14.66 2.84
N PRO A 186 8.80 14.89 2.77
CA PRO A 186 9.80 13.81 2.81
C PRO A 186 9.72 12.92 4.05
N SER A 187 9.34 13.48 5.21
CA SER A 187 9.14 12.71 6.43
C SER A 187 7.99 11.72 6.33
N ILE A 188 6.91 12.08 5.65
CA ILE A 188 5.78 11.16 5.36
C ILE A 188 6.24 10.07 4.38
N LYS A 189 7.05 10.39 3.36
CA LYS A 189 7.65 9.37 2.47
C LYS A 189 8.47 8.36 3.26
N MET A 190 9.36 8.85 4.13
CA MET A 190 10.21 8.01 4.96
C MET A 190 9.37 7.11 5.87
N LEU A 191 8.34 7.68 6.51
CA LEU A 191 7.42 6.95 7.36
C LEU A 191 6.72 5.82 6.60
N ALA A 192 6.18 6.12 5.41
CA ALA A 192 5.51 5.15 4.56
C ALA A 192 6.43 3.99 4.12
N LEU A 193 7.68 4.30 3.73
CA LEU A 193 8.66 3.28 3.37
C LEU A 193 9.06 2.40 4.56
N SER A 194 9.15 2.99 5.76
CA SER A 194 9.42 2.25 7.01
C SER A 194 8.27 1.28 7.31
N PHE A 195 7.01 1.68 7.10
CA PHE A 195 5.87 0.79 7.26
C PHE A 195 5.85 -0.30 6.20
N LEU A 196 6.18 0.01 4.96
CA LEU A 196 6.28 -1.00 3.91
C LEU A 196 7.32 -2.08 4.25
N LEU A 197 8.44 -1.68 4.88
CA LEU A 197 9.44 -2.60 5.39
C LEU A 197 8.86 -3.49 6.50
N VAL A 198 8.16 -2.91 7.47
CA VAL A 198 7.49 -3.65 8.56
C VAL A 198 6.47 -4.64 8.00
N VAL A 199 5.64 -4.22 7.04
CA VAL A 199 4.68 -5.10 6.37
C VAL A 199 5.39 -6.22 5.61
N GLY A 200 6.51 -5.93 4.92
CA GLY A 200 7.32 -6.96 4.26
C GLY A 200 7.82 -8.03 5.24
N VAL A 201 8.32 -7.62 6.41
CA VAL A 201 8.73 -8.56 7.47
C VAL A 201 7.55 -9.37 8.00
N MET A 202 6.39 -8.72 8.18
CA MET A 202 5.16 -9.40 8.62
C MET A 202 4.72 -10.47 7.62
N LEU A 203 4.73 -10.17 6.31
CA LEU A 203 4.37 -11.14 5.27
C LEU A 203 5.32 -12.34 5.26
N ILE A 204 6.61 -12.12 5.48
CA ILE A 204 7.59 -13.22 5.64
C ILE A 204 7.22 -14.08 6.86
N ALA A 205 6.92 -13.45 8.00
CA ALA A 205 6.52 -14.17 9.21
C ALA A 205 5.23 -14.97 9.01
N GLU A 206 4.22 -14.38 8.34
CA GLU A 206 2.97 -15.09 7.98
C GLU A 206 3.22 -16.28 7.06
N GLY A 207 4.13 -16.16 6.08
CA GLY A 207 4.54 -17.27 5.22
C GLY A 207 5.29 -18.40 5.93
N PHE A 208 5.71 -18.20 7.19
CA PHE A 208 6.23 -19.22 8.09
C PHE A 208 5.23 -19.57 9.22
N ASP A 209 3.94 -19.41 9.00
CA ASP A 209 2.86 -19.66 9.96
C ASP A 209 2.88 -18.82 11.26
N HIS A 210 3.69 -17.77 11.29
CA HIS A 210 3.72 -16.86 12.44
C HIS A 210 2.70 -15.73 12.25
N LYS A 211 1.48 -15.94 12.75
CA LYS A 211 0.40 -14.97 12.63
C LYS A 211 0.65 -13.73 13.50
N VAL A 212 0.85 -12.59 12.86
CA VAL A 212 0.95 -11.28 13.52
C VAL A 212 -0.42 -10.58 13.40
N PRO A 213 -1.07 -10.21 14.51
CA PRO A 213 -2.34 -9.48 14.43
C PRO A 213 -2.15 -8.12 13.75
N LYS A 214 -2.70 -7.97 12.54
CA LYS A 214 -2.56 -6.77 11.69
C LYS A 214 -3.01 -5.48 12.41
N GLY A 215 -3.93 -5.58 13.35
CA GLY A 215 -4.41 -4.44 14.13
C GLY A 215 -3.31 -3.68 14.87
N TYR A 216 -2.26 -4.34 15.34
CA TYR A 216 -1.13 -3.65 15.98
C TYR A 216 -0.35 -2.78 15.00
N ILE A 217 -0.16 -3.28 13.78
CA ILE A 217 0.57 -2.56 12.74
C ILE A 217 -0.23 -1.34 12.29
N TYR A 218 -1.54 -1.51 12.04
CA TYR A 218 -2.41 -0.40 11.66
C TYR A 218 -2.53 0.65 12.75
N PHE A 219 -2.60 0.24 14.02
CA PHE A 219 -2.57 1.18 15.14
C PHE A 219 -1.25 1.96 15.19
N ALA A 220 -0.11 1.26 15.07
CA ALA A 220 1.21 1.90 15.06
C ALA A 220 1.36 2.88 13.89
N MET A 221 0.85 2.51 12.70
CA MET A 221 0.81 3.40 11.52
C MET A 221 -0.02 4.65 11.79
N ALA A 222 -1.26 4.49 12.23
CA ALA A 222 -2.17 5.60 12.50
C ALA A 222 -1.58 6.55 13.57
N PHE A 223 -1.00 6.00 14.64
CA PHE A 223 -0.32 6.77 15.67
C PHE A 223 0.87 7.55 15.11
N SER A 224 1.74 6.90 14.33
CA SER A 224 2.92 7.55 13.76
C SER A 224 2.56 8.65 12.77
N VAL A 225 1.53 8.44 11.93
CA VAL A 225 1.00 9.48 11.03
C VAL A 225 0.44 10.65 11.85
N ALA A 226 -0.30 10.39 12.92
CA ALA A 226 -0.84 11.45 13.79
C ALA A 226 0.29 12.28 14.42
N VAL A 227 1.34 11.63 14.93
CA VAL A 227 2.51 12.31 15.48
C VAL A 227 3.21 13.16 14.42
N GLU A 228 3.42 12.62 13.21
CA GLU A 228 4.08 13.35 12.14
C GLU A 228 3.24 14.56 11.66
N MET A 229 1.92 14.44 11.63
CA MET A 229 1.03 15.55 11.33
C MET A 229 1.17 16.69 12.36
N LEU A 230 1.33 16.34 13.65
CA LEU A 230 1.61 17.33 14.71
C LEU A 230 2.99 17.98 14.50
N ASN A 231 4.03 17.21 14.16
CA ASN A 231 5.36 17.71 13.86
C ASN A 231 5.34 18.71 12.69
N ILE A 232 4.65 18.39 11.61
CA ILE A 232 4.49 19.26 10.43
C ILE A 232 3.82 20.57 10.84
N ARG A 233 2.75 20.52 11.67
CA ARG A 233 2.09 21.73 12.20
C ARG A 233 3.00 22.58 13.06
N MET A 234 3.79 21.96 13.95
CA MET A 234 4.74 22.67 14.81
C MET A 234 5.87 23.34 14.00
N ARG A 235 6.41 22.65 12.99
CA ARG A 235 7.44 23.23 12.10
C ARG A 235 6.92 24.43 11.32
N LYS A 236 5.68 24.38 10.80
CA LYS A 236 5.05 25.51 10.12
C LYS A 236 4.89 26.71 11.04
N LYS A 237 4.51 26.52 12.31
CA LYS A 237 4.41 27.61 13.29
C LYS A 237 5.78 28.22 13.62
N LYS A 238 6.84 27.41 13.77
CA LYS A 238 8.21 27.91 14.00
C LYS A 238 8.76 28.70 12.82
N ALA A 239 8.48 28.24 11.60
CA ALA A 239 8.92 28.95 10.38
C ALA A 239 8.19 30.30 10.18
N ALA A 240 6.99 30.46 10.76
CA ALA A 240 6.23 31.71 10.70
C ALA A 240 6.71 32.77 11.73
N VAL A 241 7.55 32.39 12.71
CA VAL A 241 8.18 33.33 13.63
C VAL A 241 9.44 33.83 12.93
N ALA A 242 9.43 35.10 12.49
CA ALA A 242 10.60 35.75 11.89
C ALA A 242 11.81 35.65 12.83
N PRO A 243 13.01 35.35 12.32
CA PRO A 243 14.21 35.43 13.12
C PRO A 243 14.31 36.82 13.75
N VAL A 244 14.55 36.88 15.06
CA VAL A 244 14.87 38.15 15.71
C VAL A 244 16.24 38.55 15.17
N ASP A 245 16.31 39.64 14.38
CA ASP A 245 17.56 40.25 13.98
C ASP A 245 18.26 40.75 15.26
N LEU A 246 19.25 40.00 15.73
CA LEU A 246 20.13 40.44 16.78
C LEU A 246 20.98 41.56 16.18
N HIS A 247 20.74 42.81 16.57
CA HIS A 247 21.62 43.93 16.29
C HIS A 247 23.01 43.57 16.81
N GLU A 248 23.98 43.41 15.89
CA GLU A 248 25.39 43.37 16.27
C GLU A 248 25.78 44.74 16.86
N PRO A 249 26.07 44.83 18.18
CA PRO A 249 26.35 46.12 18.81
C PRO A 249 27.74 46.65 18.51
N TYR A 250 28.54 46.01 17.68
CA TYR A 250 29.92 46.42 17.36
C TYR A 250 30.27 46.24 15.88
N LYS A 251 29.92 47.26 15.05
CA LYS A 251 30.75 47.59 13.90
C LYS A 251 31.57 48.82 14.28
N ARG A 252 32.82 48.61 14.70
CA ARG A 252 33.90 49.62 14.63
C ARG A 252 34.55 49.56 13.27
#